data_d138c8afba9984346cae17018b47a607
#
_entry.id   d138c8afba9984346cae17018b47a607
#
_cell.length_a   1.000
_cell.length_b   1.000
_cell.length_c   1.000
_cell.angle_alpha   90.00
_cell.angle_beta   90.00
_cell.angle_gamma   90.00
#
_symmetry.space_group_name_H-M   'P 1'
#
loop_
_entity.id
_entity.type
_entity.pdbx_description
1 polymer ?
#
loop_
_entity_poly.entity_id
_entity_poly.type
_entity_poly.pdbx_seq_one_letter_code
_entity_poly.pdbx_strand_id
1 'polypeptide(L)'
;MSSKKTPLNEEPFGIKSMERLDVGDLVQWSELGPNGYEQEKKIGVIAELYLEKRGSRNVALAKINEIVKSKSNLSLLGKQKEVLVVSLHVLSKVSKQNELLSV
;
A
#
# COMPACT_ATOMS: atom_id res chain seq x y z
N MET A 1 20.55 25.42 -15.95
CA MET A 1 20.18 24.90 -15.95
C MET A 1 19.52 24.30 -15.57
N SER A 2 19.42 24.07 -15.38
CA SER A 2 18.96 23.48 -15.22
C SER A 2 18.16 23.05 -14.89
N SER A 3 17.99 22.97 -14.54
CA SER A 3 17.31 22.54 -14.30
C SER A 3 16.55 22.06 -14.60
N LYS A 4 16.55 21.95 -14.76
CA LYS A 4 15.83 21.59 -15.24
C LYS A 4 15.43 20.57 -15.03
N LYS A 5 15.76 20.42 -14.14
CA LYS A 5 15.35 19.40 -13.93
C LYS A 5 14.18 19.23 -14.06
N THR A 6 14.19 19.09 -14.14
CA THR A 6 12.89 19.23 -14.61
C THR A 6 11.90 18.21 -14.05
N PRO A 7 10.62 18.52 -14.08
CA PRO A 7 9.59 17.61 -13.59
C PRO A 7 9.58 16.25 -14.28
N LEU A 8 10.06 16.22 -15.51
CA LEU A 8 10.07 14.97 -16.26
C LEU A 8 10.96 13.92 -15.62
N ASN A 9 11.98 14.40 -14.92
CA ASN A 9 12.91 13.49 -14.31
C ASN A 9 12.55 13.13 -12.88
N GLU A 10 11.51 13.73 -12.38
CA GLU A 10 11.08 13.43 -11.03
C GLU A 10 10.11 12.30 -11.04
N GLU A 11 10.49 11.24 -10.38
CA GLU A 11 9.58 10.13 -10.21
C GLU A 11 8.61 10.46 -9.09
N PRO A 12 7.38 9.98 -9.19
CA PRO A 12 6.47 10.11 -8.08
C PRO A 12 7.05 9.46 -6.84
N PHE A 13 6.77 10.06 -5.69
CA PHE A 13 7.24 9.51 -4.45
C PHE A 13 6.65 8.13 -4.24
N GLY A 14 7.51 7.15 -4.03
CA GLY A 14 7.07 5.78 -3.77
C GLY A 14 6.84 4.94 -5.00
N ILE A 15 7.18 5.45 -6.20
CA ILE A 15 6.87 4.71 -7.41
C ILE A 15 7.60 3.37 -7.47
N LYS A 16 8.81 3.31 -6.97
CA LYS A 16 9.56 2.05 -7.01
C LYS A 16 8.97 1.04 -6.05
N SER A 17 8.48 1.51 -4.92
CA SER A 17 7.77 0.61 -4.01
C SER A 17 6.48 0.12 -4.65
N MET A 18 5.78 1.02 -5.35
CA MET A 18 4.53 0.66 -5.99
C MET A 18 4.74 -0.42 -7.05
N GLU A 19 5.86 -0.37 -7.76
CA GLU A 19 6.13 -1.34 -8.82
C GLU A 19 6.25 -2.76 -8.29
N ARG A 20 6.52 -2.90 -7.01
CA ARG A 20 6.66 -4.22 -6.40
C ARG A 20 5.37 -4.73 -5.80
N LEU A 21 4.33 -3.94 -5.89
CA LEU A 21 3.05 -4.27 -5.26
C LEU A 21 2.03 -4.60 -6.31
N ASP A 22 1.09 -5.44 -5.94
CA ASP A 22 -0.03 -5.78 -6.80
C ASP A 22 -1.30 -5.72 -5.99
N VAL A 23 -2.38 -5.38 -6.68
CA VAL A 23 -3.70 -5.47 -6.06
C VAL A 23 -3.92 -6.92 -5.65
N GLY A 24 -4.36 -7.11 -4.41
CA GLY A 24 -4.55 -8.45 -3.86
C GLY A 24 -3.44 -8.88 -2.92
N ASP A 25 -2.33 -8.15 -2.89
CA ASP A 25 -1.25 -8.48 -1.97
C ASP A 25 -1.69 -8.27 -0.53
N LEU A 26 -1.23 -9.14 0.35
CA LEU A 26 -1.41 -8.97 1.78
C LEU A 26 -0.23 -8.16 2.30
N VAL A 27 -0.52 -7.06 2.95
CA VAL A 27 0.51 -6.13 3.38
C VAL A 27 0.32 -5.73 4.83
N GLN A 28 1.37 -5.17 5.39
CA GLN A 28 1.41 -4.72 6.76
C GLN A 28 1.94 -3.30 6.80
N TRP A 29 1.41 -2.51 7.71
CA TRP A 29 1.92 -1.16 7.95
C TRP A 29 1.73 -0.84 9.43
N SER A 30 2.27 0.28 9.88
CA SER A 30 2.19 0.69 11.26
C SER A 30 1.42 1.99 11.38
N GLU A 31 0.62 2.09 12.43
CA GLU A 31 -0.10 3.31 12.78
C GLU A 31 0.10 3.56 14.26
N LEU A 32 -0.03 4.83 14.63
CA LEU A 32 -0.03 5.14 16.05
C LEU A 32 -1.31 4.65 16.69
N GLY A 33 -1.16 4.04 17.86
CA GLY A 33 -2.32 3.57 18.59
C GLY A 33 -3.11 4.72 19.19
N PRO A 34 -4.20 4.39 19.87
CA PRO A 34 -5.10 5.41 20.39
C PRO A 34 -4.45 6.38 21.37
N ASN A 35 -3.45 5.90 22.10
CA ASN A 35 -2.78 6.77 23.06
C ASN A 35 -1.72 7.66 22.43
N GLY A 36 -1.43 7.45 21.14
CA GLY A 36 -0.45 8.28 20.45
C GLY A 36 0.99 7.95 20.72
N TYR A 37 1.26 6.93 21.50
CA TYR A 37 2.63 6.59 21.87
C TYR A 37 3.12 5.30 21.26
N GLU A 38 2.27 4.34 21.16
CA GLU A 38 2.68 3.02 20.70
C GLU A 38 2.27 2.85 19.26
N GLN A 39 3.12 2.16 18.52
CA GLN A 39 2.80 1.83 17.15
C GLN A 39 2.08 0.50 17.10
N GLU A 40 1.02 0.46 16.33
CA GLU A 40 0.27 -0.76 16.11
C GLU A 40 0.48 -1.22 14.69
N LYS A 41 0.64 -2.53 14.55
CA LYS A 41 0.77 -3.09 13.22
C LYS A 41 -0.58 -3.47 12.70
N LYS A 42 -0.83 -3.07 11.46
CA LYS A 42 -2.10 -3.33 10.79
C LYS A 42 -1.82 -4.17 9.56
N ILE A 43 -2.78 -4.97 9.18
CA ILE A 43 -2.66 -5.77 7.97
C ILE A 43 -3.89 -5.58 7.12
N GLY A 44 -3.74 -5.84 5.85
CA GLY A 44 -4.85 -5.74 4.94
C GLY A 44 -4.46 -6.15 3.54
N VAL A 45 -5.44 -6.12 2.65
CA VAL A 45 -5.27 -6.52 1.28
C VAL A 45 -5.37 -5.28 0.39
N ILE A 46 -4.44 -5.14 -0.52
CA ILE A 46 -4.43 -3.99 -1.42
C ILE A 46 -5.63 -4.08 -2.36
N ALA A 47 -6.45 -3.04 -2.34
CA ALA A 47 -7.59 -2.96 -3.23
C ALA A 47 -7.31 -2.11 -4.45
N GLU A 48 -6.43 -1.12 -4.31
CA GLU A 48 -6.15 -0.21 -5.41
C GLU A 48 -4.80 0.43 -5.20
N LEU A 49 -4.07 0.62 -6.28
CA LEU A 49 -2.81 1.36 -6.29
C LEU A 49 -2.98 2.54 -7.22
N TYR A 50 -2.56 3.72 -6.78
CA TYR A 50 -2.79 4.91 -7.59
C TYR A 50 -1.81 6.00 -7.21
N LEU A 51 -1.73 6.99 -8.10
CA LEU A 51 -0.94 8.18 -7.85
C LEU A 51 -1.86 9.33 -7.55
N GLU A 52 -1.47 10.16 -6.62
CA GLU A 52 -2.25 11.33 -6.28
C GLU A 52 -1.30 12.49 -6.05
N LYS A 53 -1.71 13.65 -6.50
CA LYS A 53 -0.88 14.83 -6.34
C LYS A 53 -1.05 15.36 -4.92
N ARG A 54 0.06 15.50 -4.22
CA ARG A 54 0.10 16.06 -2.90
C ARG A 54 1.08 17.22 -2.93
N GLY A 55 0.56 18.43 -2.79
CA GLY A 55 1.39 19.59 -2.98
C GLY A 55 1.84 19.66 -4.42
N SER A 56 3.12 19.76 -4.64
CA SER A 56 3.66 19.88 -6.00
C SER A 56 4.19 18.56 -6.55
N ARG A 57 3.89 17.45 -5.86
CA ARG A 57 4.49 16.18 -6.23
C ARG A 57 3.45 15.08 -6.24
N ASN A 58 3.63 14.15 -7.15
CA ASN A 58 2.80 12.96 -7.18
C ASN A 58 3.33 11.95 -6.17
N VAL A 59 2.41 11.26 -5.52
CA VAL A 59 2.72 10.33 -4.47
C VAL A 59 1.98 9.03 -4.75
N ALA A 60 2.67 7.92 -4.55
CA ALA A 60 2.06 6.60 -4.77
C ALA A 60 1.36 6.17 -3.50
N LEU A 61 0.11 5.82 -3.65
CA LEU A 61 -0.76 5.47 -2.54
C LEU A 61 -1.43 4.14 -2.82
N ALA A 62 -1.88 3.52 -1.75
CA ALA A 62 -2.64 2.29 -1.84
C ALA A 62 -3.89 2.43 -1.02
N LYS A 63 -5.00 1.95 -1.57
CA LYS A 63 -6.20 1.73 -0.79
C LYS A 63 -6.19 0.29 -0.35
N ILE A 64 -6.37 0.08 0.92
CA ILE A 64 -6.20 -1.23 1.52
C ILE A 64 -7.44 -1.55 2.32
N ASN A 65 -7.97 -2.75 2.09
CA ASN A 65 -9.05 -3.26 2.91
C ASN A 65 -8.43 -3.88 4.15
N GLU A 66 -8.68 -3.24 5.27
CA GLU A 66 -8.05 -3.66 6.52
C GLU A 66 -8.68 -4.95 7.02
N ILE A 67 -7.83 -5.86 7.47
CA ILE A 67 -8.26 -7.10 8.09
C ILE A 67 -8.15 -6.92 9.59
N VAL A 68 -9.24 -7.18 10.28
CA VAL A 68 -9.24 -7.10 11.73
C VAL A 68 -9.40 -8.49 12.30
N LYS A 69 -8.53 -8.79 13.24
CA LYS A 69 -8.56 -10.08 13.91
C LYS A 69 -9.54 -10.00 15.05
N SER A 70 -10.56 -10.83 15.00
CA SER A 70 -11.49 -10.95 16.10
C SER A 70 -11.09 -12.16 16.95
N LYS A 71 -11.83 -12.37 18.01
CA LYS A 71 -11.52 -13.47 18.89
C LYS A 71 -11.59 -14.81 18.20
N SER A 72 -12.47 -14.94 17.25
CA SER A 72 -12.70 -16.22 16.64
C SER A 72 -12.11 -16.35 15.25
N ASN A 73 -11.91 -15.25 14.53
CA ASN A 73 -11.38 -15.38 13.19
C ASN A 73 -10.95 -14.02 12.66
N LEU A 74 -10.36 -14.06 11.47
CA LEU A 74 -10.00 -12.86 10.75
C LEU A 74 -11.16 -12.48 9.85
N SER A 75 -11.39 -11.20 9.72
CA SER A 75 -12.44 -10.75 8.81
C SER A 75 -12.08 -9.40 8.24
N LEU A 76 -12.58 -9.18 7.04
CA LEU A 76 -12.51 -7.88 6.41
C LEU A 76 -13.65 -7.04 6.94
N LEU A 77 -13.33 -5.88 7.47
CA LEU A 77 -14.36 -5.02 8.02
C LEU A 77 -15.00 -4.11 7.01
N GLY A 78 -14.52 -4.15 5.78
CA GLY A 78 -15.03 -3.23 4.80
C GLY A 78 -14.47 -1.84 4.93
N LYS A 79 -13.61 -1.61 5.90
CA LYS A 79 -12.94 -0.32 6.04
C LYS A 79 -11.78 -0.25 5.09
N GLN A 80 -11.70 0.83 4.38
CA GLN A 80 -10.55 1.07 3.52
C GLN A 80 -9.66 2.12 4.15
N LYS A 81 -8.39 1.88 4.06
CA LYS A 81 -7.38 2.82 4.53
C LYS A 81 -6.53 3.25 3.35
N GLU A 82 -6.16 4.51 3.35
CA GLU A 82 -5.23 5.03 2.37
C GLU A 82 -3.87 5.12 3.02
N VAL A 83 -2.89 4.47 2.42
CA VAL A 83 -1.57 4.37 3.02
C VAL A 83 -0.53 4.65 1.95
N LEU A 84 0.52 5.36 2.34
CA LEU A 84 1.65 5.56 1.44
C LEU A 84 2.30 4.22 1.14
N VAL A 85 2.54 3.95 -0.14
CA VAL A 85 3.07 2.63 -0.50
C VAL A 85 4.44 2.38 0.12
N VAL A 86 5.21 3.43 0.39
CA VAL A 86 6.53 3.24 0.99
C VAL A 86 6.43 2.70 2.41
N SER A 87 5.26 2.80 3.03
CA SER A 87 5.06 2.30 4.38
C SER A 87 4.65 0.85 4.42
N LEU A 88 4.43 0.24 3.27
CA LEU A 88 3.87 -1.09 3.22
C LEU A 88 4.95 -2.15 3.19
N HIS A 89 4.70 -3.22 3.90
CA HIS A 89 5.56 -4.38 3.94
C HIS A 89 4.75 -5.57 3.46
N VAL A 90 5.23 -6.23 2.40
CA VAL A 90 4.46 -7.33 1.83
C VAL A 90 4.63 -8.57 2.70
N LEU A 91 3.51 -9.13 3.11
CA LEU A 91 3.49 -10.37 3.86
C LEU A 91 3.27 -11.55 2.93
N SER A 92 2.46 -11.35 1.91
CA SER A 92 2.17 -12.43 0.99
C SER A 92 1.73 -11.82 -0.33
N LYS A 93 2.33 -12.29 -1.41
CA LYS A 93 1.96 -11.80 -2.73
C LYS A 93 0.70 -12.50 -3.22
N VAL A 94 -0.11 -11.75 -3.93
CA VAL A 94 -1.25 -12.35 -4.57
C VAL A 94 -0.75 -13.40 -5.55
N SER A 95 -1.43 -14.54 -5.56
CA SER A 95 -0.98 -15.64 -6.40
C SER A 95 -1.31 -15.36 -7.85
N LYS A 96 -0.31 -15.44 -8.69
CA LYS A 96 -0.52 -15.35 -10.13
C LYS A 96 -0.24 -16.66 -10.81
N GLN A 97 0.09 -17.66 -10.03
CA GLN A 97 0.43 -18.95 -10.59
C GLN A 97 -0.77 -19.64 -11.18
N ASN A 98 -1.95 -19.26 -10.72
CA ASN A 98 -3.16 -19.86 -11.29
C ASN A 98 -3.25 -19.61 -12.77
N GLU A 99 -2.74 -18.48 -13.21
CA GLU A 99 -2.76 -18.18 -14.62
C GLU A 99 -1.87 -19.15 -15.40
N LEU A 100 -0.77 -19.49 -14.79
CA LEU A 100 0.13 -20.43 -15.44
C LEU A 100 -0.41 -21.83 -15.42
N LEU A 101 -1.05 -22.18 -14.34
CA LEU A 101 -1.58 -23.52 -14.20
C LEU A 101 -2.76 -23.79 -15.10
N SER A 102 -3.43 -22.75 -15.51
CA SER A 102 -4.59 -22.90 -16.33
C SER A 102 -4.25 -23.06 -17.80
N VAL A 103 -3.01 -23.00 -18.13
CA VAL A 103 -2.57 -23.14 -19.52
C VAL A 103 -2.53 -24.59 -19.96
#